data_b63df79a722eb0ee77518487b8d55474
#
_entry.id   b63df79a722eb0ee77518487b8d55474
#
_cell.length_a   1.000
_cell.length_b   1.000
_cell.length_c   1.000
_cell.angle_alpha   90.00
_cell.angle_beta   90.00
_cell.angle_gamma   90.00
#
_symmetry.space_group_name_H-M   'P 1'
#
loop_
_entity.id
_entity.type
_entity.pdbx_description
1 polymer ?
#
loop_
_entity_poly.entity_id
_entity_poly.type
_entity_poly.pdbx_seq_one_letter_code
_entity_poly.pdbx_strand_id
1 'polypeptide(L)'
;MARNSIGLILNAHMPYVRHPEYPRFLEEDWLFEAIGETYLPLLRMLRRLRDEGVPFRITMSFSPTLCSMLSDPILQGRFTDYLRLHQELGEREMARCQREEQECLPLAKMYLNSINTNLQEYFETYQCNILTGFRDLEESGHVDLITTAATHAYLPLYSEYPSAINAQIELAVQSHINHFKRRPKGFWLPECGYFPGLEDYLQKEELAFFQLAAQSLILADQPVERGNYAPVACPNGVFGFARDFHLTNLVWSNAEGYPTDSNYREFYRDIGYDLPLDYIRQYIHAPEVRVFTGFKYYAITGKGNDKRFYHPERAARKVQEHAANFLYSVHQKGEKVAPLLDREPFYTLAFDAELFGHWWFEGIDWLEAVLRNAAKSNDVVXYSDVWTDGVNVWIYRHLHKAIERMEELAIRFPDQSSLKQRFLNQAAREVLLAMASDWPFIIHNGTSSSYAEKRLRDHLGNFNVVYENMCKNAVNTEWLVKSEKRDIVFPDIDYNMFNLNSRRNRYNG
;
A
#
# COMPACT_ATOMS: atom_id res chain seq x y z
N MET A 1 33.10 -6.85 -16.58
CA MET A 1 32.11 -7.38 -15.61
C MET A 1 30.72 -7.18 -16.19
N ALA A 2 29.82 -8.14 -16.01
CA ALA A 2 28.46 -8.00 -16.48
C ALA A 2 27.76 -6.89 -15.68
N ARG A 3 27.10 -5.97 -16.37
CA ARG A 3 26.33 -4.92 -15.75
C ARG A 3 24.95 -5.49 -15.40
N ASN A 4 24.47 -5.21 -14.20
CA ASN A 4 23.17 -5.67 -13.75
C ASN A 4 22.24 -4.46 -13.63
N SER A 5 20.99 -4.61 -14.05
CA SER A 5 20.00 -3.56 -13.95
C SER A 5 18.90 -3.94 -12.96
N ILE A 6 18.39 -2.94 -12.27
CA ILE A 6 17.44 -3.13 -11.17
C ILE A 6 16.21 -2.25 -11.32
N GLY A 7 15.03 -2.83 -11.19
CA GLY A 7 13.78 -2.11 -11.08
C GLY A 7 13.18 -2.28 -9.70
N LEU A 8 13.24 -1.25 -8.86
CA LEU A 8 12.63 -1.25 -7.53
C LEU A 8 11.23 -0.64 -7.62
N ILE A 9 10.23 -1.39 -7.18
CA ILE A 9 8.84 -0.94 -7.15
C ILE A 9 8.33 -1.05 -5.71
N LEU A 10 7.83 0.05 -5.15
CA LEU A 10 7.24 0.10 -3.81
C LEU A 10 5.73 0.36 -3.94
N ASN A 11 4.93 -0.51 -3.34
CA ASN A 11 3.46 -0.36 -3.33
C ASN A 11 3.00 0.29 -2.04
N ALA A 12 2.55 1.54 -2.12
CA ALA A 12 1.94 2.25 -1.00
C ALA A 12 0.43 2.00 -1.04
N HIS A 13 -0.06 1.24 -0.06
CA HIS A 13 -1.47 0.86 -0.02
C HIS A 13 -1.98 0.71 1.41
N MET A 14 -3.18 1.21 1.65
CA MET A 14 -3.93 0.99 2.90
C MET A 14 -5.39 0.74 2.55
N PRO A 15 -6.07 -0.16 3.29
CA PRO A 15 -7.52 -0.30 3.13
C PRO A 15 -8.23 1.01 3.47
N TYR A 16 -9.43 1.19 2.96
CA TYR A 16 -10.18 2.44 3.19
C TYR A 16 -10.74 2.44 4.61
N VAL A 17 -10.05 3.12 5.52
CA VAL A 17 -10.32 3.11 6.98
C VAL A 17 -10.85 4.46 7.50
N ARG A 18 -11.64 5.17 6.71
CA ARG A 18 -12.22 6.48 7.07
C ARG A 18 -13.54 6.29 7.83
N HIS A 19 -13.61 6.83 9.04
CA HIS A 19 -14.78 6.71 9.93
C HIS A 19 -15.20 8.08 10.48
N PRO A 20 -15.78 8.96 9.63
CA PRO A 20 -16.11 10.33 10.05
C PRO A 20 -17.22 10.40 11.10
N GLU A 21 -17.98 9.32 11.28
CA GLU A 21 -19.08 9.23 12.25
C GLU A 21 -18.58 9.11 13.70
N TYR A 22 -17.29 8.85 13.91
CA TYR A 22 -16.68 8.78 15.25
C TYR A 22 -15.63 9.89 15.38
N PRO A 23 -15.43 10.45 16.58
CA PRO A 23 -14.36 11.47 16.75
C PRO A 23 -12.95 10.87 16.64
N ARG A 24 -12.80 9.57 16.94
CA ARG A 24 -11.55 8.83 16.82
C ARG A 24 -11.91 7.36 16.55
N PHE A 25 -11.14 6.69 15.70
CA PHE A 25 -11.40 5.30 15.34
C PHE A 25 -10.09 4.52 15.27
N LEU A 26 -10.07 3.32 15.86
CA LEU A 26 -8.86 2.51 16.07
C LEU A 26 -8.13 2.23 14.75
N GLU A 27 -8.85 1.80 13.73
CA GLU A 27 -8.23 1.38 12.48
C GLU A 27 -7.70 2.56 11.63
N GLU A 28 -8.10 3.79 11.95
CA GLU A 28 -7.46 4.97 11.33
C GLU A 28 -6.00 5.11 11.77
N ASP A 29 -5.64 4.57 12.94
CA ASP A 29 -4.25 4.58 13.41
C ASP A 29 -3.32 3.83 12.43
N TRP A 30 -3.82 2.82 11.69
CA TRP A 30 -3.02 2.14 10.66
C TRP A 30 -2.49 3.14 9.61
N LEU A 31 -3.36 4.03 9.16
CA LEU A 31 -2.97 5.09 8.21
C LEU A 31 -1.96 6.04 8.87
N PHE A 32 -2.20 6.45 10.12
CA PHE A 32 -1.34 7.41 10.81
C PHE A 32 0.05 6.82 11.08
N GLU A 33 0.13 5.54 11.43
CA GLU A 33 1.40 4.82 11.58
C GLU A 33 2.14 4.78 10.24
N ALA A 34 1.44 4.45 9.15
CA ALA A 34 2.07 4.40 7.82
C ALA A 34 2.60 5.77 7.38
N ILE A 35 1.84 6.85 7.62
CA ILE A 35 2.31 8.21 7.29
C ILE A 35 3.55 8.56 8.11
N GLY A 36 3.49 8.34 9.42
CA GLY A 36 4.55 8.75 10.34
C GLY A 36 5.80 7.89 10.30
N GLU A 37 5.65 6.60 10.05
CA GLU A 37 6.75 5.64 10.11
C GLU A 37 7.32 5.27 8.73
N THR A 38 6.52 5.41 7.66
CA THR A 38 6.95 5.06 6.29
C THR A 38 6.97 6.27 5.37
N TYR A 39 5.81 6.89 5.09
CA TYR A 39 5.71 7.82 3.96
C TYR A 39 6.49 9.12 4.18
N LEU A 40 6.41 9.74 5.35
CA LEU A 40 7.19 10.95 5.65
C LEU A 40 8.69 10.64 5.71
N PRO A 41 9.15 9.61 6.44
CA PRO A 41 10.58 9.26 6.41
C PRO A 41 11.11 8.90 5.03
N LEU A 42 10.30 8.19 4.21
CA LEU A 42 10.68 7.82 2.84
C LEU A 42 10.82 9.08 1.96
N LEU A 43 9.84 10.00 2.03
CA LEU A 43 9.92 11.29 1.33
C LEU A 43 11.18 12.05 1.73
N ARG A 44 11.45 12.12 3.02
CA ARG A 44 12.63 12.81 3.58
C ARG A 44 13.92 12.22 3.00
N MET A 45 14.01 10.89 2.97
CA MET A 45 15.18 10.18 2.45
C MET A 45 15.35 10.42 0.95
N LEU A 46 14.29 10.26 0.17
CA LEU A 46 14.34 10.42 -1.29
C LEU A 46 14.68 11.87 -1.69
N ARG A 47 14.10 12.85 -0.98
CA ARG A 47 14.41 14.27 -1.22
C ARG A 47 15.87 14.58 -0.87
N ARG A 48 16.37 14.04 0.25
CA ARG A 48 17.77 14.21 0.64
C ARG A 48 18.71 13.66 -0.46
N LEU A 49 18.45 12.43 -0.96
CA LEU A 49 19.26 11.85 -2.04
C LEU A 49 19.21 12.71 -3.31
N ARG A 50 18.04 13.19 -3.70
CA ARG A 50 17.88 14.09 -4.85
C ARG A 50 18.71 15.37 -4.66
N ASP A 51 18.57 16.01 -3.51
CA ASP A 51 19.20 17.31 -3.24
C ASP A 51 20.73 17.17 -3.12
N GLU A 52 21.22 16.00 -2.72
CA GLU A 52 22.65 15.68 -2.72
C GLU A 52 23.17 15.26 -4.11
N GLY A 53 22.30 15.12 -5.10
CA GLY A 53 22.69 14.72 -6.46
C GLY A 53 23.03 13.25 -6.60
N VAL A 54 22.55 12.38 -5.70
CA VAL A 54 22.74 10.93 -5.83
C VAL A 54 21.85 10.43 -6.99
N PRO A 55 22.41 9.78 -8.02
CA PRO A 55 21.58 9.27 -9.11
C PRO A 55 20.77 8.06 -8.64
N PHE A 56 19.44 8.17 -8.72
CA PHE A 56 18.54 7.05 -8.47
C PHE A 56 17.23 7.28 -9.23
N ARG A 57 16.53 6.19 -9.48
CA ARG A 57 15.15 6.23 -9.97
C ARG A 57 14.43 4.99 -9.43
N ILE A 58 13.29 5.19 -8.80
CA ILE A 58 12.46 4.09 -8.29
C ILE A 58 11.03 4.26 -8.78
N THR A 59 10.25 3.20 -8.73
CA THR A 59 8.82 3.23 -9.08
C THR A 59 8.02 3.10 -7.78
N MET A 60 6.95 3.90 -7.66
CA MET A 60 6.03 3.79 -6.51
C MET A 60 4.59 3.70 -7.00
N SER A 61 3.89 2.68 -6.53
CA SER A 61 2.44 2.56 -6.70
C SER A 61 1.74 3.25 -5.53
N PHE A 62 0.68 4.00 -5.81
CA PHE A 62 -0.20 4.56 -4.78
C PHE A 62 -1.62 4.09 -5.07
N SER A 63 -2.23 3.38 -4.11
CA SER A 63 -3.60 2.94 -4.29
C SER A 63 -4.56 4.14 -4.23
N PRO A 64 -5.63 4.14 -5.03
CA PRO A 64 -6.61 5.23 -5.00
C PRO A 64 -7.26 5.43 -3.64
N THR A 65 -7.49 4.35 -2.88
CA THR A 65 -8.03 4.45 -1.51
C THR A 65 -7.06 5.23 -0.62
N LEU A 66 -5.76 4.93 -0.70
CA LEU A 66 -4.74 5.66 0.07
C LEU A 66 -4.68 7.12 -0.36
N CYS A 67 -4.66 7.41 -1.67
CA CYS A 67 -4.64 8.79 -2.17
C CYS A 67 -5.83 9.60 -1.64
N SER A 68 -7.01 8.98 -1.66
CA SER A 68 -8.24 9.61 -1.14
C SER A 68 -8.10 9.96 0.34
N MET A 69 -7.56 9.02 1.14
CA MET A 69 -7.40 9.25 2.58
C MET A 69 -6.31 10.28 2.89
N LEU A 70 -5.19 10.28 2.15
CA LEU A 70 -4.11 11.24 2.34
C LEU A 70 -4.51 12.67 1.99
N SER A 71 -5.51 12.85 1.13
CA SER A 71 -6.03 14.16 0.74
C SER A 71 -7.32 14.55 1.47
N ASP A 72 -7.81 13.71 2.39
CA ASP A 72 -9.06 13.96 3.13
C ASP A 72 -8.83 14.91 4.31
N PRO A 73 -9.51 16.08 4.36
CA PRO A 73 -9.27 17.06 5.43
C PRO A 73 -9.56 16.54 6.84
N ILE A 74 -10.52 15.62 7.00
CA ILE A 74 -10.83 15.03 8.32
C ILE A 74 -9.64 14.17 8.78
N LEU A 75 -9.13 13.29 7.91
CA LEU A 75 -8.00 12.43 8.25
C LEU A 75 -6.71 13.23 8.42
N GLN A 76 -6.51 14.29 7.63
CA GLN A 76 -5.36 15.20 7.80
C GLN A 76 -5.40 15.87 9.18
N GLY A 77 -6.56 16.34 9.61
CA GLY A 77 -6.75 16.91 10.95
C GLY A 77 -6.48 15.88 12.05
N ARG A 78 -7.02 14.67 11.89
CA ARG A 78 -6.83 13.59 12.88
C ARG A 78 -5.38 13.13 12.95
N PHE A 79 -4.67 13.09 11.83
CA PHE A 79 -3.23 12.77 11.84
C PHE A 79 -2.43 13.85 12.59
N THR A 80 -2.82 15.12 12.42
CA THR A 80 -2.24 16.21 13.18
C THR A 80 -2.41 16.01 14.68
N ASP A 81 -3.64 15.67 15.12
CA ASP A 81 -3.93 15.40 16.52
C ASP A 81 -3.15 14.18 17.03
N TYR A 82 -3.04 13.14 16.20
CA TYR A 82 -2.24 11.94 16.49
C TYR A 82 -0.77 12.33 16.74
N LEU A 83 -0.17 13.13 15.86
CA LEU A 83 1.23 13.58 16.03
C LEU A 83 1.42 14.40 17.31
N ARG A 84 0.49 15.31 17.61
CA ARG A 84 0.56 16.14 18.83
C ARG A 84 0.44 15.30 20.10
N LEU A 85 -0.46 14.33 20.08
CA LEU A 85 -0.64 13.39 21.19
C LEU A 85 0.64 12.58 21.42
N HIS A 86 1.28 12.13 20.34
CA HIS A 86 2.53 11.37 20.42
C HIS A 86 3.71 12.26 20.79
N GLN A 87 3.69 13.54 20.43
CA GLN A 87 4.68 14.54 20.91
C GLN A 87 4.59 14.67 22.43
N GLU A 88 3.39 14.83 22.98
CA GLU A 88 3.17 14.88 24.42
C GLU A 88 3.66 13.60 25.10
N LEU A 89 3.34 12.43 24.54
CA LEU A 89 3.81 11.14 25.05
C LEU A 89 5.34 11.09 25.04
N GLY A 90 5.98 11.59 23.97
CA GLY A 90 7.44 11.64 23.87
C GLY A 90 8.08 12.49 24.96
N GLU A 91 7.49 13.63 25.27
CA GLU A 91 7.96 14.51 26.37
C GLU A 91 7.81 13.81 27.71
N ARG A 92 6.71 13.12 27.94
CA ARG A 92 6.47 12.32 29.16
C ARG A 92 7.47 11.15 29.25
N GLU A 93 7.76 10.49 28.14
CA GLU A 93 8.72 9.39 28.08
C GLU A 93 10.14 9.88 28.36
N MET A 94 10.53 11.05 27.86
CA MET A 94 11.83 11.67 28.22
C MET A 94 11.95 11.82 29.74
N ALA A 95 10.92 12.35 30.40
CA ALA A 95 10.90 12.53 31.84
C ALA A 95 10.90 11.19 32.59
N ARG A 96 10.09 10.21 32.14
CA ARG A 96 10.03 8.88 32.76
C ARG A 96 11.36 8.15 32.64
N CYS A 97 11.92 8.10 31.43
CA CYS A 97 13.20 7.41 31.21
C CYS A 97 14.34 8.02 32.04
N GLN A 98 14.37 9.35 32.12
CA GLN A 98 15.39 10.02 32.91
C GLN A 98 15.31 9.64 34.40
N ARG A 99 14.09 9.45 34.92
CA ARG A 99 13.84 9.17 36.34
C ARG A 99 13.95 7.67 36.66
N GLU A 100 13.45 6.80 35.78
CA GLU A 100 13.22 5.38 36.10
C GLU A 100 14.08 4.40 35.32
N GLU A 101 14.51 4.74 34.08
CA GLU A 101 15.11 3.76 33.18
C GLU A 101 16.03 4.46 32.17
N GLN A 102 17.18 4.90 32.62
CA GLN A 102 18.05 5.78 31.82
C GLN A 102 18.49 5.19 30.47
N GLU A 103 18.47 3.85 30.33
CA GLU A 103 18.83 3.20 29.05
C GLU A 103 17.85 3.52 27.93
N CYS A 104 16.60 3.83 28.25
CA CYS A 104 15.63 4.20 27.21
C CYS A 104 15.64 5.70 26.87
N LEU A 105 16.34 6.54 27.63
CA LEU A 105 16.33 7.99 27.40
C LEU A 105 16.80 8.39 26.00
N PRO A 106 17.92 7.85 25.47
CA PRO A 106 18.32 8.19 24.08
C PRO A 106 17.28 7.78 23.05
N LEU A 107 16.57 6.68 23.29
CA LEU A 107 15.53 6.17 22.39
C LEU A 107 14.27 7.05 22.44
N ALA A 108 13.83 7.43 23.64
CA ALA A 108 12.73 8.36 23.80
C ALA A 108 13.01 9.68 23.07
N LYS A 109 14.24 10.19 23.20
CA LYS A 109 14.70 11.39 22.48
C LYS A 109 14.66 11.20 20.96
N MET A 110 15.12 10.04 20.49
CA MET A 110 15.10 9.69 19.06
C MET A 110 13.67 9.74 18.50
N TYR A 111 12.72 9.12 19.20
CA TYR A 111 11.32 9.11 18.75
C TYR A 111 10.69 10.51 18.81
N LEU A 112 10.94 11.25 19.87
CA LEU A 112 10.42 12.62 20.00
C LEU A 112 10.95 13.52 18.87
N ASN A 113 12.25 13.41 18.56
CA ASN A 113 12.86 14.16 17.47
C ASN A 113 12.21 13.80 16.12
N SER A 114 11.94 12.51 15.89
CA SER A 114 11.27 12.03 14.67
C SER A 114 9.85 12.62 14.57
N ILE A 115 9.10 12.60 15.66
CA ILE A 115 7.74 13.16 15.72
C ILE A 115 7.78 14.68 15.43
N ASN A 116 8.72 15.39 16.02
CA ASN A 116 8.87 16.84 15.81
C ASN A 116 9.21 17.15 14.35
N THR A 117 10.10 16.36 13.73
CA THR A 117 10.43 16.46 12.31
C THR A 117 9.19 16.21 11.44
N ASN A 118 8.45 15.15 11.75
CA ASN A 118 7.23 14.83 11.03
C ASN A 118 6.20 15.96 11.12
N LEU A 119 6.01 16.54 12.33
CA LEU A 119 5.11 17.68 12.51
C LEU A 119 5.53 18.86 11.63
N GLN A 120 6.81 19.22 11.70
CA GLN A 120 7.33 20.35 10.92
C GLN A 120 7.13 20.13 9.43
N GLU A 121 7.57 18.99 8.91
CA GLU A 121 7.46 18.68 7.47
C GLU A 121 6.01 18.60 7.01
N TYR A 122 5.16 17.94 7.79
CA TYR A 122 3.76 17.76 7.44
C TYR A 122 3.06 19.10 7.27
N PHE A 123 3.29 20.04 8.19
CA PHE A 123 2.69 21.38 8.13
C PHE A 123 3.40 22.32 7.17
N GLU A 124 4.71 22.50 7.35
CA GLU A 124 5.43 23.55 6.65
C GLU A 124 5.77 23.18 5.21
N THR A 125 6.18 21.92 4.98
CA THR A 125 6.64 21.49 3.67
C THR A 125 5.46 21.01 2.80
N TYR A 126 4.60 20.17 3.36
CA TYR A 126 3.55 19.50 2.56
C TYR A 126 2.16 20.10 2.75
N GLN A 127 1.98 21.05 3.66
CA GLN A 127 0.68 21.67 3.94
C GLN A 127 -0.41 20.61 4.12
N CYS A 128 -0.08 19.57 4.89
CA CYS A 128 -0.90 18.40 5.24
C CYS A 128 -1.22 17.46 4.06
N ASN A 129 -0.63 17.66 2.87
CA ASN A 129 -0.86 16.77 1.73
C ASN A 129 0.48 16.24 1.19
N ILE A 130 0.88 15.07 1.69
CA ILE A 130 2.18 14.47 1.32
C ILE A 130 2.25 13.98 -0.13
N LEU A 131 1.11 13.82 -0.82
CA LEU A 131 1.10 13.46 -2.24
C LEU A 131 1.84 14.51 -3.09
N THR A 132 1.83 15.77 -2.65
CA THR A 132 2.57 16.84 -3.34
C THR A 132 4.08 16.58 -3.34
N GLY A 133 4.61 16.00 -2.27
CA GLY A 133 6.03 15.65 -2.19
C GLY A 133 6.42 14.54 -3.15
N PHE A 134 5.55 13.53 -3.30
CA PHE A 134 5.79 12.44 -4.26
C PHE A 134 5.68 12.95 -5.71
N ARG A 135 4.70 13.82 -5.98
CA ARG A 135 4.58 14.46 -7.30
C ARG A 135 5.85 15.26 -7.65
N ASP A 136 6.38 16.01 -6.70
CA ASP A 136 7.64 16.77 -6.86
C ASP A 136 8.82 15.85 -7.24
N LEU A 137 8.90 14.67 -6.62
CA LEU A 137 9.91 13.68 -6.95
C LEU A 137 9.69 13.08 -8.35
N GLU A 138 8.44 12.92 -8.78
CA GLU A 138 8.12 12.49 -10.15
C GLU A 138 8.51 13.56 -11.17
N GLU A 139 8.17 14.81 -10.89
CA GLU A 139 8.51 15.94 -11.78
C GLU A 139 10.02 16.09 -11.95
N SER A 140 10.79 15.79 -10.91
CA SER A 140 12.26 15.84 -10.97
C SER A 140 12.90 14.57 -11.54
N GLY A 141 12.09 13.55 -11.90
CA GLY A 141 12.56 12.33 -12.57
C GLY A 141 13.16 11.27 -11.65
N HIS A 142 12.97 11.39 -10.33
CA HIS A 142 13.54 10.44 -9.36
C HIS A 142 12.58 9.33 -8.97
N VAL A 143 11.27 9.56 -9.15
CA VAL A 143 10.24 8.56 -8.85
C VAL A 143 9.31 8.46 -10.06
N ASP A 144 8.98 7.24 -10.49
CA ASP A 144 7.89 7.00 -11.43
C ASP A 144 6.66 6.61 -10.63
N LEU A 145 5.62 7.44 -10.68
CA LEU A 145 4.37 7.15 -9.97
C LEU A 145 3.45 6.31 -10.84
N ILE A 146 3.00 5.18 -10.30
CA ILE A 146 2.07 4.27 -10.97
C ILE A 146 0.84 4.03 -10.08
N THR A 147 -0.16 3.34 -10.61
CA THR A 147 -1.38 3.06 -9.88
C THR A 147 -1.57 1.55 -9.66
N THR A 148 -2.65 1.19 -8.98
CA THR A 148 -3.10 -0.19 -8.76
C THR A 148 -4.62 -0.22 -8.89
N ALA A 149 -5.28 -1.37 -8.72
CA ALA A 149 -6.74 -1.46 -8.78
C ALA A 149 -7.40 -0.48 -7.78
N ALA A 150 -8.54 0.10 -8.17
CA ALA A 150 -9.19 1.20 -7.44
C ALA A 150 -9.35 0.93 -5.94
N THR A 151 -9.72 -0.30 -5.58
CA THR A 151 -9.83 -0.73 -4.18
C THR A 151 -8.92 -1.92 -3.88
N HIS A 152 -7.83 -2.07 -4.65
CA HIS A 152 -6.84 -3.14 -4.48
C HIS A 152 -7.48 -4.54 -4.54
N ALA A 153 -8.45 -4.74 -5.46
CA ALA A 153 -9.13 -6.02 -5.63
C ALA A 153 -8.21 -7.07 -6.25
N TYR A 154 -8.27 -8.33 -5.78
CA TYR A 154 -7.53 -9.44 -6.38
C TYR A 154 -8.21 -9.82 -7.70
N LEU A 155 -7.76 -9.20 -8.79
CA LEU A 155 -8.46 -9.20 -10.09
C LEU A 155 -8.74 -10.60 -10.67
N PRO A 156 -7.86 -11.62 -10.52
CA PRO A 156 -8.17 -12.94 -11.11
C PRO A 156 -9.50 -13.54 -10.66
N LEU A 157 -9.96 -13.25 -9.44
CA LEU A 157 -11.23 -13.78 -8.93
C LEU A 157 -12.46 -13.09 -9.52
N TYR A 158 -12.24 -12.05 -10.35
CA TYR A 158 -13.31 -11.34 -11.05
C TYR A 158 -13.19 -11.45 -12.57
N SER A 159 -12.38 -12.40 -13.07
CA SER A 159 -12.13 -12.55 -14.50
C SER A 159 -13.41 -12.79 -15.33
N GLU A 160 -14.45 -13.39 -14.71
CA GLU A 160 -15.76 -13.59 -15.33
C GLU A 160 -16.64 -12.34 -15.32
N TYR A 161 -16.15 -11.21 -14.77
CA TYR A 161 -16.92 -9.97 -14.60
C TYR A 161 -16.17 -8.79 -15.23
N PRO A 162 -16.17 -8.68 -16.57
CA PRO A 162 -15.42 -7.62 -17.26
C PRO A 162 -15.77 -6.20 -16.80
N SER A 163 -17.01 -5.95 -16.40
CA SER A 163 -17.43 -4.62 -15.92
C SER A 163 -16.71 -4.25 -14.64
N ALA A 164 -16.56 -5.20 -13.71
CA ALA A 164 -15.87 -4.96 -12.43
C ALA A 164 -14.37 -4.74 -12.66
N ILE A 165 -13.75 -5.54 -13.56
CA ILE A 165 -12.34 -5.34 -13.92
C ILE A 165 -12.14 -3.94 -14.53
N ASN A 166 -12.97 -3.57 -15.51
CA ASN A 166 -12.91 -2.24 -16.13
C ASN A 166 -13.05 -1.13 -15.09
N ALA A 167 -14.05 -1.27 -14.20
CA ALA A 167 -14.29 -0.24 -13.17
C ALA A 167 -13.08 -0.07 -12.24
N GLN A 168 -12.46 -1.19 -11.81
CA GLN A 168 -11.28 -1.16 -10.96
C GLN A 168 -10.09 -0.44 -11.63
N ILE A 169 -9.89 -0.66 -12.93
CA ILE A 169 -8.75 -0.07 -13.65
C ILE A 169 -9.04 1.38 -14.06
N GLU A 170 -10.21 1.65 -14.63
CA GLU A 170 -10.60 3.00 -15.08
C GLU A 170 -10.59 4.01 -13.93
N LEU A 171 -11.22 3.66 -12.79
CA LEU A 171 -11.26 4.55 -11.62
C LEU A 171 -9.86 4.75 -11.03
N ALA A 172 -9.01 3.74 -11.08
CA ALA A 172 -7.63 3.87 -10.62
C ALA A 172 -6.88 4.92 -11.46
N VAL A 173 -7.01 4.86 -12.78
CA VAL A 173 -6.37 5.84 -13.68
C VAL A 173 -6.94 7.25 -13.43
N GLN A 174 -8.27 7.38 -13.30
CA GLN A 174 -8.91 8.67 -13.00
C GLN A 174 -8.40 9.25 -11.69
N SER A 175 -8.36 8.42 -10.63
CA SER A 175 -7.88 8.84 -9.31
C SER A 175 -6.41 9.30 -9.38
N HIS A 176 -5.58 8.56 -10.09
CA HIS A 176 -4.17 8.91 -10.26
C HIS A 176 -4.01 10.27 -10.93
N ILE A 177 -4.74 10.51 -12.03
CA ILE A 177 -4.71 11.80 -12.75
C ILE A 177 -5.17 12.93 -11.82
N ASN A 178 -6.23 12.70 -11.04
CA ASN A 178 -6.77 13.71 -10.12
C ASN A 178 -5.74 14.13 -9.05
N HIS A 179 -4.96 13.18 -8.53
CA HIS A 179 -4.01 13.46 -7.45
C HIS A 179 -2.62 13.91 -7.96
N PHE A 180 -2.11 13.27 -9.01
CA PHE A 180 -0.74 13.50 -9.49
C PHE A 180 -0.65 14.35 -10.75
N LYS A 181 -1.80 14.69 -11.39
CA LYS A 181 -1.90 15.56 -12.59
C LYS A 181 -1.19 14.98 -13.82
N ARG A 182 -0.94 13.68 -13.80
CA ARG A 182 -0.33 12.91 -14.91
C ARG A 182 -1.05 11.57 -15.05
N ARG A 183 -1.01 11.02 -16.27
CA ARG A 183 -1.53 9.68 -16.50
C ARG A 183 -0.47 8.65 -16.04
N PRO A 184 -0.87 7.60 -15.29
CA PRO A 184 0.09 6.58 -14.87
C PRO A 184 0.51 5.76 -16.09
N LYS A 185 1.77 5.30 -16.09
CA LYS A 185 2.29 4.44 -17.16
C LYS A 185 2.27 2.96 -16.77
N GLY A 186 2.23 2.66 -15.49
CA GLY A 186 2.31 1.31 -14.97
C GLY A 186 1.21 0.98 -13.98
N PHE A 187 1.07 -0.32 -13.72
CA PHE A 187 0.02 -0.85 -12.87
C PHE A 187 0.59 -1.92 -11.94
N TRP A 188 0.41 -1.72 -10.65
CA TRP A 188 0.71 -2.76 -9.65
C TRP A 188 -0.47 -3.73 -9.62
N LEU A 189 -0.24 -4.98 -10.00
CA LEU A 189 -1.28 -6.01 -9.87
C LEU A 189 -1.45 -6.35 -8.39
N PRO A 190 -2.64 -6.14 -7.81
CA PRO A 190 -2.86 -6.54 -6.42
C PRO A 190 -2.46 -8.01 -6.23
N GLU A 191 -1.63 -8.24 -5.21
CA GLU A 191 -1.15 -9.58 -4.85
C GLU A 191 -0.42 -10.29 -5.99
N CYS A 192 0.10 -9.54 -6.96
CA CYS A 192 0.74 -10.05 -8.17
C CYS A 192 -0.18 -10.92 -9.02
N GLY A 193 -1.49 -10.81 -8.82
CA GLY A 193 -2.49 -11.67 -9.46
C GLY A 193 -2.71 -11.33 -10.94
N TYR A 194 -2.38 -12.28 -11.80
CA TYR A 194 -2.55 -12.15 -13.25
C TYR A 194 -3.49 -13.25 -13.77
N PHE A 195 -4.26 -12.92 -14.80
CA PHE A 195 -5.01 -13.90 -15.60
C PHE A 195 -4.88 -13.51 -17.08
N PRO A 196 -4.89 -14.50 -18.02
CA PRO A 196 -4.74 -14.18 -19.44
C PRO A 196 -5.83 -13.26 -19.96
N GLY A 197 -5.44 -12.17 -20.65
CA GLY A 197 -6.36 -11.15 -21.14
C GLY A 197 -6.43 -9.91 -20.25
N LEU A 198 -5.86 -9.94 -19.04
CA LEU A 198 -5.82 -8.76 -18.17
C LEU A 198 -5.07 -7.60 -18.85
N GLU A 199 -4.03 -7.92 -19.61
CA GLU A 199 -3.24 -6.94 -20.35
C GLU A 199 -4.07 -6.13 -21.35
N ASP A 200 -5.19 -6.66 -21.85
CA ASP A 200 -6.07 -5.92 -22.77
C ASP A 200 -6.81 -4.81 -22.04
N TYR A 201 -7.22 -5.04 -20.78
CA TYR A 201 -7.84 -4.01 -19.96
C TYR A 201 -6.82 -2.90 -19.63
N LEU A 202 -5.57 -3.29 -19.37
CA LEU A 202 -4.50 -2.32 -19.08
C LEU A 202 -4.19 -1.47 -20.30
N GLN A 203 -4.11 -2.10 -21.49
CA GLN A 203 -3.84 -1.41 -22.75
C GLN A 203 -4.93 -0.38 -23.08
N LYS A 204 -6.21 -0.69 -22.83
CA LYS A 204 -7.33 0.23 -23.05
C LYS A 204 -7.17 1.53 -22.26
N GLU A 205 -6.57 1.45 -21.08
CA GLU A 205 -6.30 2.59 -20.23
C GLU A 205 -4.90 3.18 -20.45
N GLU A 206 -4.25 2.82 -21.55
CA GLU A 206 -2.92 3.30 -21.96
C GLU A 206 -1.83 2.99 -20.94
N LEU A 207 -2.01 1.91 -20.16
CA LEU A 207 -1.00 1.43 -19.21
C LEU A 207 0.00 0.55 -19.96
N ALA A 208 1.28 0.87 -19.84
CA ALA A 208 2.34 0.27 -20.65
C ALA A 208 2.98 -0.96 -19.98
N PHE A 209 2.87 -1.08 -18.66
CA PHE A 209 3.51 -2.19 -17.95
C PHE A 209 2.81 -2.52 -16.63
N PHE A 210 3.07 -3.74 -16.16
CA PHE A 210 2.63 -4.22 -14.85
C PHE A 210 3.67 -5.15 -14.26
N GLN A 211 3.62 -5.34 -12.92
CA GLN A 211 4.45 -6.35 -12.27
C GLN A 211 3.64 -7.62 -12.00
N LEU A 212 4.32 -8.76 -11.97
CA LEU A 212 3.68 -10.07 -11.74
C LEU A 212 4.63 -11.02 -11.01
N ALA A 213 4.08 -12.13 -10.52
CA ALA A 213 4.85 -13.18 -9.86
C ALA A 213 5.68 -13.98 -10.89
N ALA A 214 6.88 -14.44 -10.54
CA ALA A 214 7.69 -15.27 -11.43
C ALA A 214 6.97 -16.58 -11.82
N GLN A 215 6.13 -17.09 -10.93
CA GLN A 215 5.33 -18.30 -11.21
C GLN A 215 4.44 -18.12 -12.44
N SER A 216 3.97 -16.91 -12.71
CA SER A 216 3.16 -16.62 -13.91
C SER A 216 3.93 -16.90 -15.19
N LEU A 217 5.25 -16.68 -15.19
CA LEU A 217 6.10 -16.99 -16.37
C LEU A 217 6.31 -18.49 -16.55
N ILE A 218 6.42 -19.22 -15.44
CA ILE A 218 6.58 -20.69 -15.46
C ILE A 218 5.33 -21.35 -16.01
N LEU A 219 4.16 -20.75 -15.72
CA LEU A 219 2.86 -21.29 -16.14
C LEU A 219 2.37 -20.70 -17.48
N ALA A 220 3.19 -19.91 -18.16
CA ALA A 220 2.84 -19.32 -19.44
C ALA A 220 2.72 -20.39 -20.54
N ASP A 221 1.81 -20.18 -21.48
CA ASP A 221 1.58 -21.10 -22.61
C ASP A 221 2.81 -21.26 -23.50
N GLN A 222 3.67 -20.24 -23.55
CA GLN A 222 4.91 -20.25 -24.33
C GLN A 222 6.10 -20.07 -23.40
N PRO A 223 7.18 -20.81 -23.59
CA PRO A 223 8.39 -20.62 -22.79
C PRO A 223 8.93 -19.20 -22.88
N VAL A 224 9.24 -18.60 -21.73
CA VAL A 224 9.83 -17.26 -21.67
C VAL A 224 11.35 -17.41 -21.71
N GLU A 225 11.95 -17.09 -22.85
CA GLU A 225 13.38 -17.32 -23.13
C GLU A 225 14.33 -16.74 -22.11
N ARG A 226 13.98 -15.57 -21.55
CA ARG A 226 14.86 -14.84 -20.60
C ARG A 226 14.39 -14.98 -19.15
N GLY A 227 13.41 -15.87 -18.90
CA GLY A 227 12.85 -16.04 -17.56
C GLY A 227 12.36 -14.72 -16.99
N ASN A 228 12.66 -14.50 -15.69
CA ASN A 228 12.32 -13.24 -14.99
C ASN A 228 13.47 -12.22 -15.02
N TYR A 229 14.43 -12.38 -15.94
CA TYR A 229 15.62 -11.52 -16.01
C TYR A 229 15.50 -10.46 -17.11
N ALA A 230 14.32 -10.31 -17.69
CA ALA A 230 13.98 -9.28 -18.67
C ALA A 230 12.46 -9.07 -18.68
N PRO A 231 11.98 -7.88 -19.06
CA PRO A 231 10.54 -7.68 -19.24
C PRO A 231 9.99 -8.61 -20.31
N VAL A 232 8.77 -9.08 -20.11
CA VAL A 232 8.08 -9.96 -21.07
C VAL A 232 7.03 -9.13 -21.82
N ALA A 233 7.11 -9.11 -23.15
CA ALA A 233 6.17 -8.39 -23.99
C ALA A 233 4.90 -9.24 -24.18
N CYS A 234 3.75 -8.69 -23.83
CA CYS A 234 2.45 -9.28 -24.18
C CYS A 234 2.14 -9.01 -25.66
N PRO A 235 1.28 -9.82 -26.30
CA PRO A 235 0.97 -9.63 -27.73
C PRO A 235 0.43 -8.25 -28.08
N ASN A 236 -0.22 -7.57 -27.14
CA ASN A 236 -0.81 -6.23 -27.34
C ASN A 236 0.17 -5.08 -27.06
N GLY A 237 1.44 -5.38 -26.73
CA GLY A 237 2.47 -4.36 -26.49
C GLY A 237 2.64 -3.90 -25.05
N VAL A 238 1.83 -4.43 -24.12
CA VAL A 238 2.02 -4.16 -22.68
C VAL A 238 3.15 -5.08 -22.17
N PHE A 239 3.93 -4.61 -21.18
CA PHE A 239 5.08 -5.35 -20.67
C PHE A 239 4.84 -5.85 -19.23
N GLY A 240 5.11 -7.12 -19.00
CA GLY A 240 5.13 -7.72 -17.67
C GLY A 240 6.54 -7.76 -17.09
N PHE A 241 6.66 -7.35 -15.81
CA PHE A 241 7.92 -7.37 -15.06
C PHE A 241 7.78 -8.39 -13.93
N ALA A 242 8.41 -9.55 -14.11
CA ALA A 242 8.29 -10.63 -13.11
C ALA A 242 9.34 -10.45 -12.02
N ARG A 243 8.87 -10.54 -10.78
CA ARG A 243 9.70 -10.31 -9.59
C ARG A 243 10.76 -11.38 -9.41
N ASP A 244 11.91 -11.03 -8.81
CA ASP A 244 12.98 -11.98 -8.50
C ASP A 244 12.81 -12.54 -7.09
N PHE A 245 12.49 -13.82 -7.01
CA PHE A 245 12.20 -14.51 -5.75
C PHE A 245 13.40 -14.53 -4.79
N HIS A 246 14.59 -14.84 -5.32
CA HIS A 246 15.79 -15.02 -4.47
C HIS A 246 16.21 -13.71 -3.78
N LEU A 247 16.33 -12.64 -4.58
CA LEU A 247 16.76 -11.34 -4.04
C LEU A 247 15.69 -10.75 -3.10
N THR A 248 14.41 -11.03 -3.37
CA THR A 248 13.32 -10.60 -2.49
C THR A 248 13.41 -11.25 -1.12
N ASN A 249 13.65 -12.56 -1.11
CA ASN A 249 13.66 -13.29 0.16
C ASN A 249 14.75 -12.79 1.11
N LEU A 250 15.83 -12.21 0.60
CA LEU A 250 16.84 -11.58 1.46
C LEU A 250 16.23 -10.46 2.33
N VAL A 251 15.15 -9.84 1.84
CA VAL A 251 14.47 -8.74 2.53
C VAL A 251 13.16 -9.22 3.18
N TRP A 252 12.35 -9.98 2.44
CA TRP A 252 10.96 -10.29 2.81
C TRP A 252 10.80 -11.47 3.75
N SER A 253 11.77 -12.41 3.77
CA SER A 253 11.64 -13.64 4.57
C SER A 253 11.53 -13.35 6.07
N ASN A 254 10.47 -13.83 6.70
CA ASN A 254 10.26 -13.71 8.14
C ASN A 254 11.10 -14.71 8.95
N ALA A 255 11.83 -15.58 8.27
CA ALA A 255 12.70 -16.58 8.93
C ALA A 255 14.19 -16.23 8.80
N GLU A 256 14.60 -15.73 7.63
CA GLU A 256 16.02 -15.53 7.30
C GLU A 256 16.33 -14.18 6.67
N GLY A 257 15.31 -13.34 6.45
CA GLY A 257 15.50 -12.02 5.81
C GLY A 257 16.21 -11.03 6.74
N TYR A 258 16.79 -10.00 6.14
CA TYR A 258 17.50 -8.96 6.90
C TYR A 258 16.70 -8.43 8.10
N PRO A 259 15.36 -8.20 7.96
CA PRO A 259 14.59 -7.63 9.09
C PRO A 259 14.59 -8.49 10.36
N THR A 260 15.00 -9.75 10.29
CA THR A 260 15.03 -10.65 11.46
C THR A 260 16.29 -10.52 12.32
N ASP A 261 17.25 -9.66 11.93
CA ASP A 261 18.54 -9.52 12.63
C ASP A 261 18.33 -9.03 14.08
N SER A 262 19.04 -9.64 15.00
CA SER A 262 18.93 -9.36 16.43
C SER A 262 19.43 -7.97 16.86
N ASN A 263 20.04 -7.22 15.96
CA ASN A 263 20.45 -5.84 16.23
C ASN A 263 19.34 -4.84 15.87
N TYR A 264 18.30 -5.30 15.16
CA TYR A 264 17.21 -4.44 14.70
C TYR A 264 16.12 -4.32 15.78
N ARG A 265 15.26 -3.30 15.60
CA ARG A 265 14.21 -2.95 16.56
C ARG A 265 13.09 -3.98 16.52
N GLU A 266 12.69 -4.46 17.69
CA GLU A 266 11.55 -5.37 17.87
C GLU A 266 10.24 -4.65 17.53
N PHE A 267 9.43 -5.22 16.67
CA PHE A 267 8.15 -4.66 16.25
C PHE A 267 7.08 -4.79 17.34
N TYR A 268 7.03 -5.95 18.02
CA TYR A 268 5.88 -6.30 18.87
C TYR A 268 6.00 -5.80 20.32
N ARG A 269 7.14 -5.22 20.72
CA ARG A 269 7.31 -4.65 22.07
C ARG A 269 7.19 -3.14 22.00
N ASP A 270 6.18 -2.61 22.69
CA ASP A 270 5.77 -1.20 22.63
C ASP A 270 5.24 -0.78 23.98
N ILE A 271 5.54 0.44 24.42
CA ILE A 271 5.10 0.94 25.73
C ILE A 271 3.56 0.94 25.87
N GLY A 272 2.82 0.97 24.76
CA GLY A 272 1.36 0.85 24.78
C GLY A 272 0.87 -0.44 25.39
N TYR A 273 1.70 -1.51 25.32
CA TYR A 273 1.43 -2.81 25.93
C TYR A 273 2.24 -3.06 27.20
N ASP A 274 3.45 -2.50 27.27
CA ASP A 274 4.40 -2.82 28.34
C ASP A 274 4.20 -1.99 29.61
N LEU A 275 3.72 -0.73 29.49
CA LEU A 275 3.58 0.18 30.65
C LEU A 275 2.21 0.05 31.33
N PRO A 276 2.11 0.47 32.60
CA PRO A 276 0.83 0.45 33.32
C PRO A 276 -0.27 1.22 32.61
N LEU A 277 -1.49 0.68 32.63
CA LEU A 277 -2.64 1.24 31.94
C LEU A 277 -2.90 2.71 32.32
N ASP A 278 -2.76 3.05 33.60
CA ASP A 278 -3.00 4.43 34.07
C ASP A 278 -2.04 5.44 33.45
N TYR A 279 -0.81 5.02 33.12
CA TYR A 279 0.17 5.88 32.49
C TYR A 279 -0.18 6.17 31.02
N ILE A 280 -0.63 5.13 30.28
CA ILE A 280 -0.84 5.24 28.83
C ILE A 280 -2.29 5.47 28.42
N ARG A 281 -3.22 5.55 29.40
CA ARG A 281 -4.68 5.56 29.15
C ARG A 281 -5.11 6.61 28.12
N GLN A 282 -4.54 7.81 28.18
CA GLN A 282 -4.92 8.89 27.26
C GLN A 282 -4.37 8.71 25.82
N TYR A 283 -3.43 7.77 25.63
CA TYR A 283 -2.78 7.51 24.35
C TYR A 283 -3.31 6.25 23.65
N ILE A 284 -4.24 5.55 24.27
CA ILE A 284 -4.89 4.36 23.71
C ILE A 284 -6.35 4.65 23.42
N HIS A 285 -7.06 3.70 22.85
CA HIS A 285 -8.48 3.88 22.50
C HIS A 285 -9.40 3.49 23.66
N ALA A 286 -10.44 4.31 23.87
CA ALA A 286 -11.48 4.00 24.85
C ALA A 286 -12.33 2.82 24.36
N PRO A 287 -12.80 1.93 25.26
CA PRO A 287 -12.56 1.89 26.70
C PRO A 287 -11.39 0.99 27.12
N GLU A 288 -10.17 1.42 26.92
CA GLU A 288 -8.96 0.71 27.38
C GLU A 288 -8.45 -0.34 26.39
N VAL A 289 -8.60 -0.07 25.07
CA VAL A 289 -7.99 -0.90 24.03
C VAL A 289 -6.54 -0.45 23.84
N ARG A 290 -5.58 -1.30 24.22
CA ARG A 290 -4.16 -1.02 24.04
C ARG A 290 -3.80 -1.03 22.56
N VAL A 291 -2.92 -0.10 22.17
CA VAL A 291 -2.46 0.06 20.78
C VAL A 291 -0.95 0.27 20.78
N PHE A 292 -0.34 0.11 19.62
CA PHE A 292 1.04 0.56 19.41
C PHE A 292 1.10 2.07 19.45
N THR A 293 2.05 2.60 20.25
CA THR A 293 2.31 4.04 20.34
C THR A 293 3.47 4.46 19.44
N GLY A 294 4.23 3.49 18.92
CA GLY A 294 5.46 3.74 18.18
C GLY A 294 6.70 3.84 19.07
N PHE A 295 6.54 3.93 20.39
CA PHE A 295 7.67 3.98 21.33
C PHE A 295 8.09 2.53 21.66
N LYS A 296 9.12 2.05 21.00
CA LYS A 296 9.58 0.66 21.04
C LYS A 296 11.07 0.67 21.41
N TYR A 297 11.38 0.14 22.58
CA TYR A 297 12.71 0.29 23.15
C TYR A 297 13.60 -0.96 23.06
N TYR A 298 13.07 -2.07 22.53
CA TYR A 298 13.80 -3.33 22.55
C TYR A 298 14.29 -3.77 21.18
N ALA A 299 15.41 -4.48 21.17
CA ALA A 299 15.93 -5.18 20.00
C ALA A 299 15.26 -6.55 19.86
N ILE A 300 15.33 -7.15 18.68
CA ILE A 300 14.83 -8.51 18.43
C ILE A 300 15.70 -9.52 19.19
N THR A 301 15.11 -10.16 20.21
CA THR A 301 15.82 -11.10 21.08
C THR A 301 15.03 -12.41 21.29
N GLY A 302 14.13 -12.74 20.35
CA GLY A 302 13.30 -13.93 20.43
C GLY A 302 12.02 -13.70 21.24
N LYS A 303 11.28 -14.77 21.48
CA LYS A 303 9.94 -14.72 22.10
C LYS A 303 9.94 -14.59 23.63
N GLY A 304 11.10 -14.69 24.26
CA GLY A 304 11.21 -14.63 25.73
C GLY A 304 11.02 -13.23 26.30
N ASN A 305 10.92 -13.15 27.62
CA ASN A 305 10.78 -11.87 28.35
C ASN A 305 12.13 -11.17 28.57
N ASP A 306 13.21 -11.85 28.31
CA ASP A 306 14.57 -11.33 28.51
C ASP A 306 14.98 -10.49 27.32
N LYS A 307 14.59 -9.21 27.32
CA LYS A 307 14.77 -8.29 26.23
C LYS A 307 15.97 -7.37 26.43
N ARG A 308 16.77 -7.20 25.39
CA ARG A 308 17.89 -6.25 25.34
C ARG A 308 17.39 -4.94 24.72
N PHE A 309 17.85 -3.82 25.27
CA PHE A 309 17.54 -2.52 24.67
C PHE A 309 18.09 -2.40 23.26
N TYR A 310 17.35 -1.70 22.41
CA TYR A 310 17.73 -1.37 21.05
C TYR A 310 18.90 -0.36 21.05
N HIS A 311 19.87 -0.57 20.18
CA HIS A 311 21.04 0.31 20.04
C HIS A 311 21.11 0.81 18.58
N PRO A 312 20.68 2.06 18.31
CA PRO A 312 20.65 2.61 16.94
C PRO A 312 22.00 2.51 16.20
N GLU A 313 23.11 2.72 16.93
CA GLU A 313 24.45 2.64 16.30
C GLU A 313 24.82 1.24 15.85
N ARG A 314 24.40 0.20 16.60
CA ARG A 314 24.61 -1.19 16.19
C ARG A 314 23.75 -1.52 14.97
N ALA A 315 22.49 -1.09 15.01
CA ALA A 315 21.57 -1.26 13.89
C ALA A 315 22.10 -0.59 12.63
N ALA A 316 22.59 0.66 12.75
CA ALA A 316 23.14 1.40 11.61
C ALA A 316 24.33 0.68 10.95
N ARG A 317 25.23 0.09 11.77
CA ARG A 317 26.34 -0.72 11.23
C ARG A 317 25.81 -1.94 10.48
N LYS A 318 24.82 -2.61 11.08
CA LYS A 318 24.21 -3.80 10.46
C LYS A 318 23.47 -3.46 9.15
N VAL A 319 22.86 -2.29 9.07
CA VAL A 319 22.24 -1.76 7.84
C VAL A 319 23.28 -1.69 6.71
N GLN A 320 24.47 -1.14 7.01
CA GLN A 320 25.53 -1.04 5.99
C GLN A 320 26.04 -2.42 5.54
N GLU A 321 26.19 -3.36 6.50
CA GLU A 321 26.56 -4.74 6.18
C GLU A 321 25.52 -5.40 5.27
N HIS A 322 24.23 -5.28 5.62
CA HIS A 322 23.14 -5.87 4.85
C HIS A 322 22.98 -5.21 3.46
N ALA A 323 23.16 -3.90 3.35
CA ALA A 323 23.12 -3.23 2.05
C ALA A 323 24.27 -3.70 1.15
N ALA A 324 25.48 -3.84 1.71
CA ALA A 324 26.63 -4.36 0.97
C ALA A 324 26.42 -5.82 0.56
N ASN A 325 25.88 -6.65 1.47
CA ASN A 325 25.57 -8.04 1.19
C ASN A 325 24.52 -8.19 0.09
N PHE A 326 23.51 -7.31 0.10
CA PHE A 326 22.47 -7.32 -0.93
C PHE A 326 23.07 -7.05 -2.31
N LEU A 327 23.89 -6.01 -2.45
CA LEU A 327 24.51 -5.68 -3.74
C LEU A 327 25.51 -6.76 -4.17
N TYR A 328 26.22 -7.37 -3.23
CA TYR A 328 27.09 -8.53 -3.50
C TYR A 328 26.24 -9.69 -4.05
N SER A 329 25.08 -9.96 -3.46
CA SER A 329 24.18 -11.03 -3.93
C SER A 329 23.67 -10.74 -5.35
N VAL A 330 23.33 -9.48 -5.67
CA VAL A 330 22.96 -9.06 -7.03
C VAL A 330 24.11 -9.34 -8.00
N HIS A 331 25.33 -8.96 -7.62
CA HIS A 331 26.53 -9.17 -8.44
C HIS A 331 26.78 -10.66 -8.67
N GLN A 332 26.77 -11.49 -7.61
CA GLN A 332 26.98 -12.92 -7.71
C GLN A 332 25.94 -13.59 -8.61
N LYS A 333 24.69 -13.13 -8.50
CA LYS A 333 23.62 -13.64 -9.37
C LYS A 333 23.86 -13.22 -10.82
N GLY A 334 24.29 -11.99 -11.04
CA GLY A 334 24.61 -11.48 -12.37
C GLY A 334 25.70 -12.27 -13.07
N GLU A 335 26.74 -12.66 -12.34
CA GLU A 335 27.83 -13.47 -12.91
C GLU A 335 27.34 -14.84 -13.40
N LYS A 336 26.31 -15.40 -12.75
CA LYS A 336 25.73 -16.68 -13.15
C LYS A 336 24.72 -16.55 -14.28
N VAL A 337 23.96 -15.46 -14.30
CA VAL A 337 22.80 -15.28 -15.20
C VAL A 337 23.22 -14.63 -16.54
N ALA A 338 24.09 -13.60 -16.49
CA ALA A 338 24.43 -12.85 -17.70
C ALA A 338 24.97 -13.71 -18.85
N PRO A 339 25.81 -14.75 -18.61
CA PRO A 339 26.26 -15.60 -19.72
C PRO A 339 25.14 -16.38 -20.42
N LEU A 340 23.97 -16.48 -19.81
CA LEU A 340 22.82 -17.23 -20.34
C LEU A 340 21.88 -16.33 -21.13
N LEU A 341 22.12 -15.01 -21.15
CA LEU A 341 21.23 -14.04 -21.75
C LEU A 341 21.90 -13.33 -22.95
N ASP A 342 21.07 -12.84 -23.86
CA ASP A 342 21.47 -12.02 -25.00
C ASP A 342 21.59 -10.52 -24.65
N ARG A 343 21.39 -10.16 -23.37
CA ARG A 343 21.36 -8.80 -22.87
C ARG A 343 21.74 -8.75 -21.39
N GLU A 344 21.91 -7.54 -20.87
CA GLU A 344 22.17 -7.35 -19.45
C GLU A 344 20.94 -7.78 -18.63
N PRO A 345 21.13 -8.55 -17.54
CA PRO A 345 19.99 -8.96 -16.71
C PRO A 345 19.32 -7.78 -16.02
N PHE A 346 17.99 -7.81 -16.01
CA PHE A 346 17.15 -6.86 -15.30
C PHE A 346 16.39 -7.60 -14.22
N TYR A 347 16.54 -7.18 -12.97
CA TYR A 347 15.88 -7.80 -11.83
C TYR A 347 14.77 -6.88 -11.31
N THR A 348 13.57 -7.39 -11.18
CA THR A 348 12.43 -6.63 -10.64
C THR A 348 12.28 -6.89 -9.15
N LEU A 349 12.25 -5.81 -8.34
CA LEU A 349 11.99 -5.84 -6.90
C LEU A 349 10.65 -5.17 -6.60
N ALA A 350 9.72 -5.92 -6.08
CA ALA A 350 8.42 -5.36 -5.73
C ALA A 350 8.16 -5.65 -4.25
N PHE A 351 7.98 -4.59 -3.47
CA PHE A 351 7.72 -4.66 -2.02
C PHE A 351 6.56 -3.75 -1.65
N ASP A 352 5.88 -4.08 -0.57
CA ASP A 352 4.98 -3.12 0.06
C ASP A 352 5.82 -2.01 0.70
N ALA A 353 5.44 -0.77 0.48
CA ALA A 353 6.19 0.39 0.99
C ALA A 353 6.25 0.37 2.52
N GLU A 354 5.15 -0.08 3.16
CA GLU A 354 5.00 -0.11 4.61
C GLU A 354 5.95 -1.11 5.29
N LEU A 355 6.57 -2.01 4.53
CA LEU A 355 7.67 -2.80 5.05
C LEU A 355 8.78 -1.89 5.58
N PHE A 356 9.09 -0.81 4.86
CA PHE A 356 10.22 0.08 5.16
C PHE A 356 9.79 1.18 6.12
N GLY A 357 10.30 1.12 7.35
CA GLY A 357 10.02 2.09 8.41
C GLY A 357 8.96 1.62 9.40
N HIS A 358 7.87 1.01 8.93
CA HIS A 358 6.82 0.52 9.83
C HIS A 358 7.14 -0.91 10.32
N TRP A 359 7.07 -1.92 9.43
CA TRP A 359 7.36 -3.31 9.83
C TRP A 359 8.84 -3.53 10.13
N TRP A 360 9.71 -2.94 9.33
CA TRP A 360 11.17 -2.98 9.50
C TRP A 360 11.66 -1.55 9.70
N PHE A 361 11.88 -1.18 10.94
CA PHE A 361 12.22 0.20 11.34
C PHE A 361 13.43 0.74 10.57
N GLU A 362 14.46 -0.08 10.40
CA GLU A 362 15.71 0.28 9.71
C GLU A 362 15.59 0.17 8.18
N GLY A 363 14.41 -0.23 7.67
CA GLY A 363 14.23 -0.47 6.24
C GLY A 363 14.51 0.74 5.36
N ILE A 364 14.16 1.94 5.81
CA ILE A 364 14.41 3.17 5.03
C ILE A 364 15.92 3.46 5.00
N ASP A 365 16.62 3.29 6.12
CA ASP A 365 18.08 3.46 6.18
C ASP A 365 18.79 2.42 5.28
N TRP A 366 18.28 1.19 5.27
CA TRP A 366 18.79 0.14 4.38
C TRP A 366 18.57 0.52 2.92
N LEU A 367 17.37 0.99 2.57
CA LEU A 367 17.05 1.41 1.22
C LEU A 367 17.97 2.56 0.77
N GLU A 368 18.18 3.55 1.65
CA GLU A 368 19.11 4.64 1.38
C GLU A 368 20.52 4.10 1.11
N ALA A 369 21.02 3.19 1.97
CA ALA A 369 22.35 2.61 1.80
C ALA A 369 22.46 1.83 0.49
N VAL A 370 21.42 1.07 0.10
CA VAL A 370 21.39 0.36 -1.18
C VAL A 370 21.43 1.35 -2.35
N LEU A 371 20.60 2.40 -2.33
CA LEU A 371 20.57 3.40 -3.41
C LEU A 371 21.92 4.14 -3.55
N ARG A 372 22.53 4.55 -2.42
CA ARG A 372 23.84 5.21 -2.42
C ARG A 372 24.96 4.30 -2.96
N ASN A 373 24.95 3.03 -2.54
CA ASN A 373 25.98 2.07 -2.98
C ASN A 373 25.74 1.65 -4.43
N ALA A 374 24.49 1.46 -4.85
CA ALA A 374 24.14 1.17 -6.24
C ALA A 374 24.56 2.32 -7.18
N ALA A 375 24.37 3.57 -6.73
CA ALA A 375 24.80 4.75 -7.49
C ALA A 375 26.31 4.74 -7.79
N LYS A 376 27.10 4.05 -6.95
CA LYS A 376 28.54 3.89 -7.15
C LYS A 376 28.90 2.64 -7.96
N SER A 377 28.00 1.65 -8.00
CA SER A 377 28.29 0.32 -8.58
C SER A 377 27.43 -0.12 -9.75
N ASN A 378 26.24 0.42 -9.93
CA ASN A 378 25.28 0.19 -11.04
C ASN A 378 24.35 -1.05 -11.00
N ASP A 379 23.82 -1.59 -9.89
CA ASP A 379 22.91 -2.79 -9.93
C ASP A 379 21.88 -2.99 -8.79
N VAL A 380 20.57 -3.47 -8.97
CA VAL A 380 19.62 -4.05 -7.92
C VAL A 380 18.13 -4.45 -8.14
N VAL A 381 17.42 -5.37 -7.40
CA VAL A 381 16.04 -5.99 -7.63
C VAL A 381 15.08 -6.68 -6.61
N UNK A 382 13.22 -7.57 -6.13
CA UNK A 382 12.52 -8.16 -5.77
C UNK A 382 11.58 -8.68 -5.62
N TYR A 383 10.58 -9.28 -4.52
CA TYR A 383 9.43 -10.23 -4.66
C TYR A 383 8.49 -10.71 -3.53
N SER A 384 7.23 -11.35 -3.79
CA SER A 384 6.30 -11.95 -2.79
C SER A 384 5.18 -12.87 -3.30
N ASP A 385 4.53 -13.69 -2.40
CA ASP A 385 3.36 -14.54 -2.68
C ASP A 385 2.56 -14.96 -1.42
N VAL A 386 1.19 -14.89 -1.37
CA VAL A 386 0.22 -15.64 -0.48
C VAL A 386 -1.25 -15.16 -0.51
N TRP A 387 -2.24 -15.77 -1.26
CA TRP A 387 -3.59 -15.14 -1.28
C TRP A 387 -4.83 -16.03 -1.41
N THR A 388 -4.77 -17.36 -1.38
CA THR A 388 -5.99 -18.18 -1.41
C THR A 388 -6.01 -19.27 -0.34
N ASP A 389 -6.94 -19.17 0.60
CA ASP A 389 -7.16 -20.18 1.64
C ASP A 389 -8.66 -20.40 1.89
N GLY A 390 -9.01 -21.56 2.38
CA GLY A 390 -10.39 -22.01 2.60
C GLY A 390 -11.24 -21.14 3.54
N VAL A 391 -10.59 -20.32 4.37
CA VAL A 391 -11.27 -19.43 5.34
C VAL A 391 -12.04 -18.29 4.65
N ASN A 392 -11.65 -17.90 3.42
CA ASN A 392 -12.13 -16.70 2.74
C ASN A 392 -13.08 -16.95 1.57
N VAL A 393 -13.29 -18.21 1.18
CA VAL A 393 -14.07 -18.56 -0.03
C VAL A 393 -15.51 -18.04 0.02
N TRP A 394 -16.13 -17.96 1.20
CA TRP A 394 -17.52 -17.48 1.35
C TRP A 394 -17.71 -16.04 0.87
N ILE A 395 -16.66 -15.23 0.97
CA ILE A 395 -16.69 -13.80 0.61
C ILE A 395 -17.00 -13.62 -0.87
N TYR A 396 -16.34 -14.39 -1.73
CA TYR A 396 -16.42 -14.20 -3.18
C TYR A 396 -17.81 -14.55 -3.76
N ARG A 397 -18.52 -15.50 -3.16
CA ARG A 397 -19.90 -15.79 -3.53
C ARG A 397 -20.81 -14.57 -3.39
N HIS A 398 -20.64 -13.81 -2.31
CA HIS A 398 -21.44 -12.61 -2.07
C HIS A 398 -20.98 -11.44 -2.97
N LEU A 399 -19.68 -11.32 -3.20
CA LEU A 399 -19.14 -10.28 -4.08
C LEU A 399 -19.59 -10.49 -5.53
N HIS A 400 -19.50 -11.70 -6.04
CA HIS A 400 -19.95 -12.01 -7.41
C HIS A 400 -21.44 -11.67 -7.57
N LYS A 401 -22.26 -12.00 -6.57
CA LYS A 401 -23.70 -11.69 -6.61
C LYS A 401 -23.95 -10.17 -6.56
N ALA A 402 -23.14 -9.42 -5.81
CA ALA A 402 -23.24 -7.96 -5.79
C ALA A 402 -22.86 -7.34 -7.14
N ILE A 403 -21.83 -7.87 -7.79
CA ILE A 403 -21.41 -7.41 -9.13
C ILE A 403 -22.54 -7.67 -10.16
N GLU A 404 -23.08 -8.90 -10.19
CA GLU A 404 -24.19 -9.26 -11.11
C GLU A 404 -25.38 -8.31 -10.93
N ARG A 405 -25.74 -8.00 -9.69
CA ARG A 405 -26.83 -7.08 -9.36
C ARG A 405 -26.50 -5.62 -9.74
N MET A 406 -25.24 -5.23 -9.64
CA MET A 406 -24.79 -3.89 -10.05
C MET A 406 -24.89 -3.74 -11.58
N GLU A 407 -24.49 -4.79 -12.32
CA GLU A 407 -24.66 -4.85 -13.78
C GLU A 407 -26.14 -4.77 -14.15
N GLU A 408 -27.01 -5.52 -13.45
CA GLU A 408 -28.46 -5.47 -13.63
C GLU A 408 -29.00 -4.04 -13.44
N LEU A 409 -28.58 -3.36 -12.37
CA LEU A 409 -29.00 -1.98 -12.10
C LEU A 409 -28.55 -1.04 -13.22
N ALA A 410 -27.31 -1.15 -13.66
CA ALA A 410 -26.75 -0.28 -14.71
C ALA A 410 -27.46 -0.49 -16.06
N ILE A 411 -27.82 -1.73 -16.38
CA ILE A 411 -28.57 -2.06 -17.61
C ILE A 411 -30.02 -1.58 -17.51
N ARG A 412 -30.66 -1.78 -16.36
CA ARG A 412 -32.08 -1.46 -16.13
C ARG A 412 -32.33 0.05 -16.01
N PHE A 413 -31.36 0.80 -15.51
CA PHE A 413 -31.50 2.25 -15.27
C PHE A 413 -30.37 3.02 -15.96
N PRO A 414 -30.27 2.95 -17.30
CA PRO A 414 -29.20 3.67 -18.00
C PRO A 414 -29.41 5.18 -17.94
N ASP A 415 -28.30 5.92 -17.86
CA ASP A 415 -28.27 7.38 -18.04
C ASP A 415 -29.25 8.13 -17.13
N GLN A 416 -29.38 7.69 -15.89
CA GLN A 416 -30.17 8.42 -14.88
C GLN A 416 -29.48 9.73 -14.54
N SER A 417 -30.27 10.71 -14.04
CA SER A 417 -29.76 12.01 -13.66
C SER A 417 -30.11 12.33 -12.21
N SER A 418 -29.45 13.38 -11.69
CA SER A 418 -29.74 13.91 -10.37
C SER A 418 -29.66 12.87 -9.25
N LEU A 419 -30.72 12.74 -8.48
CA LEU A 419 -30.74 11.95 -7.26
C LEU A 419 -30.59 10.43 -7.50
N LYS A 420 -31.20 9.92 -8.57
CA LYS A 420 -31.06 8.50 -8.92
C LYS A 420 -29.62 8.16 -9.36
N GLN A 421 -29.00 9.05 -10.12
CA GLN A 421 -27.60 8.89 -10.52
C GLN A 421 -26.68 8.80 -9.28
N ARG A 422 -26.86 9.73 -8.33
CA ARG A 422 -26.08 9.72 -7.08
C ARG A 422 -26.29 8.41 -6.31
N PHE A 423 -27.54 7.94 -6.25
CA PHE A 423 -27.90 6.71 -5.55
C PHE A 423 -27.25 5.48 -6.19
N LEU A 424 -27.26 5.41 -7.53
CA LEU A 424 -26.60 4.33 -8.29
C LEU A 424 -25.08 4.42 -8.22
N ASN A 425 -24.54 5.64 -8.22
CA ASN A 425 -23.09 5.86 -8.03
C ASN A 425 -22.65 5.37 -6.65
N GLN A 426 -23.48 5.57 -5.61
CA GLN A 426 -23.16 5.05 -4.28
C GLN A 426 -23.18 3.51 -4.28
N ALA A 427 -24.13 2.88 -4.98
CA ALA A 427 -24.14 1.41 -5.11
C ALA A 427 -22.85 0.90 -5.74
N ALA A 428 -22.40 1.53 -6.84
CA ALA A 428 -21.15 1.16 -7.52
C ALA A 428 -19.94 1.31 -6.58
N ARG A 429 -19.90 2.40 -5.80
CA ARG A 429 -18.83 2.65 -4.81
C ARG A 429 -18.79 1.55 -3.73
N GLU A 430 -19.97 1.15 -3.22
CA GLU A 430 -20.06 0.11 -2.19
C GLU A 430 -19.56 -1.25 -2.72
N VAL A 431 -19.90 -1.63 -3.96
CA VAL A 431 -19.42 -2.86 -4.58
C VAL A 431 -17.89 -2.84 -4.69
N LEU A 432 -17.33 -1.74 -5.18
CA LEU A 432 -15.87 -1.63 -5.35
C LEU A 432 -15.14 -1.70 -4.00
N LEU A 433 -15.66 -1.04 -2.97
CA LEU A 433 -15.06 -1.08 -1.62
C LEU A 433 -15.14 -2.49 -1.01
N ALA A 434 -16.23 -3.23 -1.30
CA ALA A 434 -16.36 -4.62 -0.85
C ALA A 434 -15.33 -5.55 -1.53
N MET A 435 -14.88 -5.22 -2.75
CA MET A 435 -13.94 -6.05 -3.52
C MET A 435 -12.48 -5.97 -3.03
N ALA A 436 -12.15 -5.07 -2.11
CA ALA A 436 -10.78 -4.89 -1.64
C ALA A 436 -10.19 -6.21 -1.11
N SER A 437 -8.97 -6.54 -1.54
CA SER A 437 -8.27 -7.77 -1.13
C SER A 437 -7.88 -7.74 0.35
N ASP A 438 -7.88 -6.56 0.96
CA ASP A 438 -7.61 -6.38 2.38
C ASP A 438 -8.54 -7.20 3.27
N TRP A 439 -9.84 -7.26 2.94
CA TRP A 439 -10.81 -7.94 3.80
C TRP A 439 -10.49 -9.43 3.96
N PRO A 440 -10.33 -10.22 2.87
CA PRO A 440 -9.91 -11.62 3.04
C PRO A 440 -8.54 -11.79 3.68
N PHE A 441 -7.59 -10.86 3.41
CA PHE A 441 -6.25 -10.90 4.01
C PHE A 441 -6.32 -10.73 5.54
N ILE A 442 -7.02 -9.71 6.03
CA ILE A 442 -7.16 -9.41 7.46
C ILE A 442 -7.91 -10.56 8.18
N ILE A 443 -8.94 -11.13 7.52
CA ILE A 443 -9.70 -12.27 8.07
C ILE A 443 -8.79 -13.50 8.19
N HIS A 444 -7.99 -13.78 7.14
CA HIS A 444 -7.05 -14.91 7.14
C HIS A 444 -6.01 -14.80 8.26
N ASN A 445 -5.41 -13.63 8.42
CA ASN A 445 -4.35 -13.41 9.42
C ASN A 445 -4.88 -13.28 10.85
N GLY A 446 -6.17 -13.04 11.03
CA GLY A 446 -6.82 -13.02 12.34
C GLY A 446 -6.55 -11.78 13.20
N THR A 447 -5.84 -10.79 12.69
CA THR A 447 -5.42 -9.63 13.50
C THR A 447 -6.59 -8.68 13.85
N SER A 448 -7.53 -8.48 12.92
CA SER A 448 -8.73 -7.65 13.12
C SER A 448 -9.90 -8.23 12.32
N SER A 449 -10.10 -9.56 12.40
CA SER A 449 -11.09 -10.27 11.58
C SER A 449 -12.51 -9.70 11.71
N SER A 450 -12.93 -9.38 12.93
CA SER A 450 -14.27 -8.82 13.19
C SER A 450 -14.47 -7.47 12.50
N TYR A 451 -13.43 -6.65 12.42
CA TYR A 451 -13.48 -5.38 11.71
C TYR A 451 -13.64 -5.60 10.21
N ALA A 452 -12.80 -6.46 9.62
CA ALA A 452 -12.84 -6.76 8.17
C ALA A 452 -14.18 -7.38 7.76
N GLU A 453 -14.70 -8.34 8.56
CA GLU A 453 -16.03 -8.92 8.32
C GLU A 453 -17.12 -7.86 8.39
N LYS A 454 -17.05 -6.98 9.40
CA LYS A 454 -18.03 -5.90 9.57
C LYS A 454 -17.97 -4.96 8.35
N ARG A 455 -16.79 -4.50 7.93
CA ARG A 455 -16.65 -3.62 6.76
C ARG A 455 -17.23 -4.26 5.50
N LEU A 456 -16.89 -5.53 5.25
CA LEU A 456 -17.42 -6.26 4.10
C LEU A 456 -18.94 -6.36 4.15
N ARG A 457 -19.50 -6.74 5.31
CA ARG A 457 -20.95 -6.85 5.49
C ARG A 457 -21.64 -5.50 5.36
N ASP A 458 -21.02 -4.42 5.88
CA ASP A 458 -21.57 -3.06 5.78
C ASP A 458 -21.64 -2.63 4.30
N HIS A 459 -20.56 -2.82 3.53
CA HIS A 459 -20.56 -2.46 2.10
C HIS A 459 -21.58 -3.27 1.30
N LEU A 460 -21.67 -4.59 1.52
CA LEU A 460 -22.66 -5.44 0.86
C LEU A 460 -24.08 -5.07 1.30
N GLY A 461 -24.28 -4.76 2.58
CA GLY A 461 -25.58 -4.30 3.12
C GLY A 461 -26.00 -2.97 2.52
N ASN A 462 -25.06 -2.02 2.43
CA ASN A 462 -25.30 -0.72 1.81
C ASN A 462 -25.67 -0.87 0.34
N PHE A 463 -24.97 -1.73 -0.39
CA PHE A 463 -25.32 -2.04 -1.78
C PHE A 463 -26.74 -2.59 -1.88
N ASN A 464 -27.12 -3.54 -1.00
CA ASN A 464 -28.46 -4.12 -1.01
C ASN A 464 -29.55 -3.07 -0.72
N VAL A 465 -29.29 -2.07 0.15
CA VAL A 465 -30.22 -0.97 0.37
C VAL A 465 -30.53 -0.26 -0.95
N VAL A 466 -29.51 0.05 -1.74
CA VAL A 466 -29.73 0.71 -3.04
C VAL A 466 -30.47 -0.24 -4.00
N TYR A 467 -30.04 -1.50 -4.11
CA TYR A 467 -30.64 -2.47 -5.02
C TYR A 467 -32.15 -2.61 -4.74
N GLU A 468 -32.53 -2.84 -3.48
CA GLU A 468 -33.94 -3.02 -3.12
C GLU A 468 -34.79 -1.76 -3.34
N ASN A 469 -34.22 -0.57 -3.03
CA ASN A 469 -34.93 0.68 -3.26
C ASN A 469 -35.12 0.94 -4.77
N MET A 470 -34.09 0.70 -5.58
CA MET A 470 -34.19 0.89 -7.03
C MET A 470 -35.18 -0.10 -7.65
N CYS A 471 -35.25 -1.34 -7.15
CA CYS A 471 -36.27 -2.31 -7.60
C CYS A 471 -37.69 -1.81 -7.33
N LYS A 472 -37.88 -1.00 -6.31
CA LYS A 472 -39.13 -0.35 -5.96
C LYS A 472 -39.29 1.04 -6.56
N ASN A 473 -38.34 1.45 -7.42
CA ASN A 473 -38.26 2.78 -8.04
C ASN A 473 -38.25 3.91 -6.99
N ALA A 474 -37.58 3.69 -5.86
CA ALA A 474 -37.50 4.60 -4.73
C ALA A 474 -36.05 5.06 -4.49
N VAL A 475 -35.88 6.17 -3.79
CA VAL A 475 -34.58 6.67 -3.34
C VAL A 475 -34.69 7.11 -1.88
N ASN A 476 -33.86 6.55 -1.03
CA ASN A 476 -33.74 6.96 0.37
C ASN A 476 -32.70 8.09 0.48
N THR A 477 -33.16 9.32 0.48
CA THR A 477 -32.31 10.51 0.45
C THR A 477 -31.48 10.67 1.73
N GLU A 478 -32.08 10.39 2.89
CA GLU A 478 -31.37 10.51 4.17
C GLU A 478 -30.20 9.51 4.23
N TRP A 479 -30.47 8.25 3.89
CA TRP A 479 -29.46 7.22 3.81
C TRP A 479 -28.35 7.62 2.82
N LEU A 480 -28.73 8.13 1.63
CA LEU A 480 -27.78 8.53 0.59
C LEU A 480 -26.80 9.60 1.10
N VAL A 481 -27.32 10.66 1.73
CA VAL A 481 -26.47 11.75 2.23
C VAL A 481 -25.49 11.24 3.30
N LYS A 482 -25.94 10.34 4.18
CA LYS A 482 -25.07 9.73 5.20
C LYS A 482 -23.99 8.88 4.57
N SER A 483 -24.35 8.08 3.56
CA SER A 483 -23.41 7.17 2.89
C SER A 483 -22.36 7.94 2.07
N GLU A 484 -22.77 8.97 1.35
CA GLU A 484 -21.85 9.83 0.60
C GLU A 484 -20.87 10.55 1.51
N LYS A 485 -21.29 10.96 2.72
CA LYS A 485 -20.41 11.63 3.69
C LYS A 485 -19.41 10.66 4.30
N ARG A 486 -19.79 9.39 4.49
CA ARG A 486 -18.93 8.36 5.04
C ARG A 486 -17.87 7.92 4.02
N ASP A 487 -18.32 7.60 2.80
CA ASP A 487 -17.48 6.99 1.76
C ASP A 487 -17.38 7.95 0.56
N ILE A 488 -16.52 8.96 0.67
CA ILE A 488 -16.35 10.02 -0.36
C ILE A 488 -15.35 9.65 -1.45
N VAL A 489 -14.78 8.47 -1.40
CA VAL A 489 -13.83 7.96 -2.40
C VAL A 489 -14.50 7.90 -3.80
N PHE A 490 -13.73 8.12 -4.84
CA PHE A 490 -14.18 8.15 -6.24
C PHE A 490 -15.30 9.18 -6.48
N PRO A 491 -15.00 10.48 -6.33
CA PRO A 491 -16.04 11.51 -6.50
C PRO A 491 -16.63 11.54 -7.91
N ASP A 492 -15.86 11.12 -8.91
CA ASP A 492 -16.26 11.15 -10.32
C ASP A 492 -16.82 9.81 -10.82
N ILE A 493 -17.15 8.88 -9.91
CA ILE A 493 -17.67 7.57 -10.29
C ILE A 493 -18.97 7.68 -11.10
N ASP A 494 -19.05 6.89 -12.17
CA ASP A 494 -20.26 6.76 -12.99
C ASP A 494 -20.68 5.28 -12.99
N TYR A 495 -21.83 4.99 -12.38
CA TYR A 495 -22.35 3.63 -12.27
C TYR A 495 -22.50 2.94 -13.64
N ASN A 496 -22.63 3.73 -14.73
CA ASN A 496 -22.71 3.18 -16.09
C ASN A 496 -21.45 2.42 -16.52
N MET A 497 -20.34 2.54 -15.76
CA MET A 497 -19.15 1.71 -15.99
C MET A 497 -19.45 0.21 -15.84
N PHE A 498 -20.51 -0.16 -15.12
CA PHE A 498 -20.97 -1.54 -15.01
C PHE A 498 -21.91 -1.95 -16.16
N ASN A 499 -22.28 -1.04 -17.08
CA ASN A 499 -23.12 -1.34 -18.25
C ASN A 499 -22.23 -1.53 -19.50
N LEU A 500 -21.86 -2.77 -19.77
CA LEU A 500 -20.97 -3.11 -20.89
C LEU A 500 -21.57 -2.72 -22.26
N ASN A 501 -22.89 -2.67 -22.37
CA ASN A 501 -23.56 -2.31 -23.63
C ASN A 501 -23.43 -0.82 -23.96
N SER A 502 -23.42 0.04 -22.96
CA SER A 502 -23.26 1.50 -23.17
C SER A 502 -21.83 1.86 -23.62
N ARG A 503 -20.85 1.06 -23.27
CA ARG A 503 -19.44 1.28 -23.63
C ARG A 503 -19.16 0.96 -25.11
N ARG A 504 -19.80 -0.08 -25.66
CA ARG A 504 -19.63 -0.44 -27.08
C ARG A 504 -19.97 0.72 -28.00
N ASN A 505 -20.89 1.60 -27.58
CA ASN A 505 -21.30 2.76 -28.37
C ASN A 505 -20.35 3.94 -28.26
N ARG A 506 -19.57 4.07 -27.20
CA ARG A 506 -18.60 5.16 -27.02
C ARG A 506 -17.33 4.99 -27.85
N TYR A 507 -16.97 3.75 -28.20
CA TYR A 507 -15.75 3.46 -28.95
C TYR A 507 -15.98 3.25 -30.44
N ASN A 508 -17.24 3.21 -30.88
CA ASN A 508 -17.61 3.04 -32.28
C ASN A 508 -18.16 4.34 -32.92
N GLY A 509 -18.05 5.51 -32.21
CA GLY A 509 -18.51 6.81 -32.70
C GLY A 509 -17.32 7.77 -33.09
#